data_f4f5ac1540eb1480c541c4bdc8a530a2
#
_entry.id   f4f5ac1540eb1480c541c4bdc8a530a2
#
_cell.length_a   1.000
_cell.length_b   1.000
_cell.length_c   1.000
_cell.angle_alpha   90.00
_cell.angle_beta   90.00
_cell.angle_gamma   90.00
#
_symmetry.space_group_name_H-M   'P 1'
#
loop_
_entity.id
_entity.type
_entity.pdbx_description
1 polymer ?
#
loop_
_entity_poly.entity_id
_entity_poly.type
_entity_poly.pdbx_seq_one_letter_code
_entity_poly.pdbx_strand_id
1 'polypeptide(L)'
;MIAAVFAAALVLQTQAAAAEFSDFPTDWSAAALTRAVNDGLLSGANGKINPSGKLTRAEMAAIMNRAFGATEQAKLDGYQDVSPQAWYYTELAKAVQMGTFQGGDGKLLPDREITREQAFTVLARAFALEDGKSAVLNGFTDGDQVMCNLVGMYIDAPQTVTQAAQGNLVVRASGATLQGMTVSGDLVLADGIGTGDATLEKMTVDGRLIVRGGGADSIHLIDTKIKGGVVLKNPNAVTRLEIKGNALDQVEASSDLIVDGDIAEIRLTSPAKVTIRSGKVGMMTVDEQAKGSQLMVENGAQVESLQSMAHRLRSLVRVSSRPYRPMRIT
;
A
#
# COMPACT_ATOMS: atom_id res chain seq x y z
N MET A 1 -32.29 -5.80 19.73
CA MET A 1 -32.05 -7.19 19.27
C MET A 1 -30.90 -7.32 18.27
N ILE A 2 -30.56 -6.33 17.47
CA ILE A 2 -29.47 -6.39 16.47
C ILE A 2 -28.06 -6.39 17.09
N ALA A 3 -27.84 -5.66 18.17
CA ALA A 3 -26.52 -5.61 18.87
C ALA A 3 -26.11 -6.95 19.52
N ALA A 4 -27.06 -7.76 19.95
CA ALA A 4 -26.80 -9.06 20.58
C ALA A 4 -26.35 -10.13 19.56
N VAL A 5 -26.77 -10.01 18.29
CA VAL A 5 -26.38 -10.95 17.23
C VAL A 5 -24.94 -10.71 16.79
N PHE A 6 -24.49 -9.44 16.74
CA PHE A 6 -23.10 -9.10 16.39
C PHE A 6 -22.10 -9.52 17.48
N ALA A 7 -22.46 -9.36 18.76
CA ALA A 7 -21.61 -9.80 19.86
C ALA A 7 -21.48 -11.33 19.92
N ALA A 8 -22.55 -12.05 19.60
CA ALA A 8 -22.52 -13.53 19.54
C ALA A 8 -21.70 -14.06 18.36
N ALA A 9 -21.75 -13.41 17.20
CA ALA A 9 -20.93 -13.80 16.04
C ALA A 9 -19.42 -13.56 16.28
N LEU A 10 -19.06 -12.48 16.96
CA LEU A 10 -17.67 -12.17 17.30
C LEU A 10 -17.11 -13.18 18.33
N VAL A 11 -17.91 -13.55 19.33
CA VAL A 11 -17.53 -14.57 20.34
C VAL A 11 -17.40 -15.96 19.74
N LEU A 12 -18.24 -16.32 18.76
CA LEU A 12 -18.13 -17.59 18.05
C LEU A 12 -16.88 -17.67 17.16
N GLN A 13 -16.47 -16.58 16.53
CA GLN A 13 -15.22 -16.53 15.72
C GLN A 13 -13.97 -16.65 16.60
N THR A 14 -13.95 -16.04 17.78
CA THR A 14 -12.82 -16.15 18.72
C THR A 14 -12.65 -17.58 19.25
N GLN A 15 -13.73 -18.31 19.47
CA GLN A 15 -13.67 -19.71 19.90
C GLN A 15 -13.20 -20.66 18.80
N ALA A 16 -13.51 -20.38 17.53
CA ALA A 16 -13.09 -21.23 16.40
C ALA A 16 -11.57 -21.21 16.19
N ALA A 17 -10.96 -20.01 16.20
CA ALA A 17 -9.51 -19.87 16.02
C ALA A 17 -8.70 -20.51 17.15
N ALA A 18 -9.16 -20.38 18.40
CA ALA A 18 -8.52 -21.01 19.57
C ALA A 18 -8.62 -22.55 19.54
N ALA A 19 -9.69 -23.11 18.95
CA ALA A 19 -9.88 -24.55 18.85
C ALA A 19 -9.04 -25.21 17.76
N GLU A 20 -8.51 -24.44 16.82
CA GLU A 20 -7.69 -24.93 15.71
C GLU A 20 -6.24 -25.25 16.13
N PHE A 21 -5.73 -24.57 17.17
CA PHE A 21 -4.33 -24.70 17.60
C PHE A 21 -4.23 -25.19 19.04
N SER A 22 -3.41 -26.22 19.25
CA SER A 22 -3.23 -26.86 20.56
C SER A 22 -2.45 -26.00 21.57
N ASP A 23 -1.72 -25.00 21.10
CA ASP A 23 -0.89 -24.07 21.88
C ASP A 23 -1.39 -22.62 21.86
N PHE A 24 -2.68 -22.42 21.54
CA PHE A 24 -3.25 -21.07 21.49
C PHE A 24 -3.19 -20.40 22.86
N PRO A 25 -2.65 -19.17 22.97
CA PRO A 25 -2.48 -18.53 24.27
C PRO A 25 -3.82 -18.06 24.87
N THR A 26 -3.83 -17.88 26.17
CA THR A 26 -4.96 -17.31 26.94
C THR A 26 -4.62 -15.97 27.56
N ASP A 27 -3.45 -15.43 27.26
CA ASP A 27 -2.94 -14.17 27.80
C ASP A 27 -3.34 -12.96 26.94
N TRP A 28 -2.68 -11.83 27.15
CA TRP A 28 -2.91 -10.56 26.42
C TRP A 28 -2.78 -10.69 24.90
N SER A 29 -2.03 -11.66 24.40
CA SER A 29 -1.81 -11.84 22.96
C SER A 29 -2.96 -12.57 22.26
N ALA A 30 -3.84 -13.26 22.99
CA ALA A 30 -4.91 -14.09 22.43
C ALA A 30 -5.80 -13.34 21.43
N ALA A 31 -6.23 -12.13 21.76
CA ALA A 31 -7.11 -11.34 20.89
C ALA A 31 -6.43 -10.97 19.56
N ALA A 32 -5.14 -10.60 19.60
CA ALA A 32 -4.37 -10.25 18.44
C ALA A 32 -4.12 -11.46 17.54
N LEU A 33 -3.76 -12.59 18.11
CA LEU A 33 -3.51 -13.83 17.38
C LEU A 33 -4.81 -14.39 16.77
N THR A 34 -5.94 -14.32 17.50
CA THR A 34 -7.26 -14.66 16.95
C THR A 34 -7.55 -13.85 15.70
N ARG A 35 -7.33 -12.54 15.77
CA ARG A 35 -7.54 -11.66 14.62
C ARG A 35 -6.61 -11.99 13.47
N ALA A 36 -5.31 -12.18 13.72
CA ALA A 36 -4.33 -12.52 12.70
C ALA A 36 -4.65 -13.85 11.98
N VAL A 37 -5.19 -14.84 12.71
CA VAL A 37 -5.67 -16.10 12.13
C VAL A 37 -6.93 -15.85 11.28
N ASN A 38 -7.92 -15.13 11.82
CA ASN A 38 -9.17 -14.84 11.11
C ASN A 38 -8.94 -14.02 9.83
N ASP A 39 -7.99 -13.10 9.85
CA ASP A 39 -7.58 -12.28 8.69
C ASP A 39 -6.66 -13.05 7.72
N GLY A 40 -6.38 -14.34 7.99
CA GLY A 40 -5.55 -15.21 7.17
C GLY A 40 -4.06 -14.84 7.16
N LEU A 41 -3.58 -14.04 8.12
CA LEU A 41 -2.19 -13.62 8.22
C LEU A 41 -1.30 -14.73 8.78
N LEU A 42 -1.84 -15.51 9.74
CA LEU A 42 -1.18 -16.64 10.39
C LEU A 42 -1.91 -17.92 10.09
N SER A 43 -1.19 -18.96 9.70
CA SER A 43 -1.73 -20.28 9.42
C SER A 43 -1.22 -21.39 10.35
N GLY A 44 -0.23 -21.07 11.22
CA GLY A 44 0.41 -22.05 12.07
C GLY A 44 1.09 -23.21 11.30
N ALA A 45 1.56 -24.18 12.05
CA ALA A 45 2.11 -25.42 11.50
C ALA A 45 1.84 -26.59 12.45
N ASN A 46 1.47 -27.76 11.91
CA ASN A 46 1.20 -28.98 12.68
C ASN A 46 0.21 -28.78 13.85
N GLY A 47 -0.85 -27.97 13.64
CA GLY A 47 -1.83 -27.64 14.66
C GLY A 47 -1.30 -26.79 15.82
N LYS A 48 -0.25 -26.01 15.57
CA LYS A 48 0.36 -25.07 16.51
C LYS A 48 0.59 -23.70 15.86
N ILE A 49 0.41 -22.62 16.65
CA ILE A 49 0.67 -21.24 16.24
C ILE A 49 2.03 -20.73 16.74
N ASN A 50 2.61 -21.45 17.73
CA ASN A 50 3.90 -21.14 18.35
C ASN A 50 4.02 -19.68 18.85
N PRO A 51 3.14 -19.23 19.76
CA PRO A 51 3.01 -17.81 20.13
C PRO A 51 4.27 -17.25 20.82
N SER A 52 5.07 -18.09 21.46
CA SER A 52 6.32 -17.71 22.11
C SER A 52 7.55 -17.91 21.22
N GLY A 53 7.35 -18.37 19.99
CA GLY A 53 8.43 -18.55 19.01
C GLY A 53 9.00 -17.22 18.53
N LYS A 54 10.25 -17.27 18.11
CA LYS A 54 10.89 -16.14 17.47
C LYS A 54 10.56 -16.14 15.99
N LEU A 55 10.26 -14.96 15.47
CA LEU A 55 9.88 -14.77 14.08
C LEU A 55 11.16 -14.68 13.21
N THR A 56 11.24 -15.49 12.16
CA THR A 56 12.29 -15.37 11.15
C THR A 56 11.96 -14.31 10.10
N ARG A 57 12.96 -13.89 9.34
CA ARG A 57 12.76 -12.94 8.23
C ARG A 57 11.86 -13.53 7.15
N ALA A 58 11.97 -14.81 6.85
CA ALA A 58 11.11 -15.51 5.89
C ALA A 58 9.65 -15.59 6.36
N GLU A 59 9.41 -15.86 7.64
CA GLU A 59 8.07 -15.86 8.22
C GLU A 59 7.43 -14.48 8.20
N MET A 60 8.18 -13.44 8.53
CA MET A 60 7.70 -12.05 8.41
C MET A 60 7.35 -11.69 6.96
N ALA A 61 8.15 -12.14 5.99
CA ALA A 61 7.84 -11.93 4.57
C ALA A 61 6.51 -12.57 4.20
N ALA A 62 6.27 -13.82 4.63
CA ALA A 62 5.01 -14.53 4.40
C ALA A 62 3.80 -13.80 5.01
N ILE A 63 3.93 -13.28 6.24
CA ILE A 63 2.88 -12.51 6.90
C ILE A 63 2.58 -11.24 6.10
N MET A 64 3.60 -10.50 5.69
CA MET A 64 3.42 -9.27 4.92
C MET A 64 2.78 -9.52 3.55
N ASN A 65 3.19 -10.58 2.84
CA ASN A 65 2.61 -10.95 1.57
C ASN A 65 1.11 -11.24 1.70
N ARG A 66 0.70 -11.95 2.76
CA ARG A 66 -0.72 -12.23 3.04
C ARG A 66 -1.47 -10.95 3.40
N ALA A 67 -0.87 -10.08 4.23
CA ALA A 67 -1.48 -8.83 4.64
C ALA A 67 -1.77 -7.88 3.45
N PHE A 68 -0.94 -7.93 2.42
CA PHE A 68 -1.06 -7.08 1.23
C PHE A 68 -1.55 -7.82 -0.02
N GLY A 69 -1.79 -9.14 0.08
CA GLY A 69 -2.26 -9.96 -1.04
C GLY A 69 -1.25 -10.07 -2.18
N ALA A 70 0.06 -10.01 -1.90
CA ALA A 70 1.11 -9.97 -2.92
C ALA A 70 1.14 -11.24 -3.78
N THR A 71 1.18 -11.07 -5.11
CA THR A 71 1.25 -12.15 -6.10
C THR A 71 2.51 -12.10 -6.94
N GLU A 72 2.96 -10.90 -7.30
CA GLU A 72 4.11 -10.66 -8.16
C GLU A 72 5.43 -11.01 -7.45
N GLN A 73 6.40 -11.51 -8.21
CA GLN A 73 7.65 -12.05 -7.70
C GLN A 73 8.87 -11.40 -8.39
N ALA A 74 9.83 -10.95 -7.60
CA ALA A 74 11.13 -10.55 -8.09
C ALA A 74 11.99 -11.78 -8.40
N LYS A 75 12.96 -11.61 -9.30
CA LYS A 75 14.04 -12.58 -9.46
C LYS A 75 15.03 -12.47 -8.29
N LEU A 76 15.40 -13.60 -7.72
CA LEU A 76 16.32 -13.66 -6.57
C LEU A 76 17.74 -14.12 -6.95
N ASP A 77 18.09 -14.13 -8.23
CA ASP A 77 19.38 -14.61 -8.76
C ASP A 77 20.61 -13.88 -8.15
N GLY A 78 20.41 -12.68 -7.63
CA GLY A 78 21.46 -11.90 -6.95
C GLY A 78 21.70 -12.29 -5.48
N TYR A 79 20.88 -13.19 -4.91
CA TYR A 79 20.98 -13.59 -3.51
C TYR A 79 21.53 -15.01 -3.37
N GLN A 80 22.65 -15.15 -2.64
CA GLN A 80 23.41 -16.41 -2.55
C GLN A 80 22.86 -17.39 -1.52
N ASP A 81 22.02 -16.92 -0.60
CA ASP A 81 21.51 -17.66 0.55
C ASP A 81 20.03 -18.05 0.45
N VAL A 82 19.47 -17.99 -0.77
CA VAL A 82 18.06 -18.34 -1.02
C VAL A 82 18.01 -19.51 -1.99
N SER A 83 17.66 -20.69 -1.49
CA SER A 83 17.47 -21.89 -2.32
C SER A 83 16.13 -21.84 -3.04
N PRO A 84 16.08 -22.06 -4.38
CA PRO A 84 14.83 -22.13 -5.13
C PRO A 84 13.86 -23.22 -4.66
N GLN A 85 14.35 -24.25 -3.98
CA GLN A 85 13.57 -25.36 -3.45
C GLN A 85 13.06 -25.12 -2.01
N ALA A 86 13.50 -24.03 -1.38
CA ALA A 86 13.08 -23.71 -0.01
C ALA A 86 11.63 -23.21 0.01
N TRP A 87 10.89 -23.54 1.07
CA TRP A 87 9.50 -23.12 1.24
C TRP A 87 9.32 -21.59 1.17
N TYR A 88 10.33 -20.86 1.62
CA TYR A 88 10.31 -19.41 1.70
C TYR A 88 10.71 -18.70 0.40
N TYR A 89 11.13 -19.42 -0.65
CA TYR A 89 11.62 -18.78 -1.89
C TYR A 89 10.58 -17.84 -2.49
N THR A 90 9.38 -18.35 -2.71
CA THR A 90 8.27 -17.57 -3.24
C THR A 90 7.88 -16.40 -2.34
N GLU A 91 7.91 -16.61 -1.02
CA GLU A 91 7.55 -15.56 -0.06
C GLU A 91 8.58 -14.41 -0.05
N LEU A 92 9.87 -14.73 -0.11
CA LEU A 92 10.91 -13.71 -0.23
C LEU A 92 10.89 -13.01 -1.58
N ALA A 93 10.61 -13.74 -2.68
CA ALA A 93 10.48 -13.16 -4.02
C ALA A 93 9.35 -12.11 -4.07
N LYS A 94 8.19 -12.43 -3.47
CA LYS A 94 7.07 -11.49 -3.34
C LYS A 94 7.44 -10.28 -2.47
N ALA A 95 8.03 -10.49 -1.31
CA ALA A 95 8.39 -9.43 -0.38
C ALA A 95 9.45 -8.48 -0.95
N VAL A 96 10.39 -8.99 -1.75
CA VAL A 96 11.37 -8.18 -2.49
C VAL A 96 10.67 -7.40 -3.60
N GLN A 97 9.74 -8.02 -4.36
CA GLN A 97 8.96 -7.32 -5.39
C GLN A 97 8.10 -6.20 -4.81
N MET A 98 7.46 -6.43 -3.67
CA MET A 98 6.73 -5.40 -2.91
C MET A 98 7.64 -4.24 -2.45
N GLY A 99 8.96 -4.42 -2.42
CA GLY A 99 9.91 -3.48 -1.85
C GLY A 99 9.89 -3.41 -0.31
N THR A 100 9.22 -4.35 0.35
CA THR A 100 9.16 -4.41 1.83
C THR A 100 10.41 -5.04 2.42
N PHE A 101 11.00 -6.02 1.72
CA PHE A 101 12.25 -6.65 2.08
C PHE A 101 13.38 -6.23 1.14
N GLN A 102 14.53 -5.97 1.75
CA GLN A 102 15.79 -5.72 1.05
C GLN A 102 16.87 -6.58 1.70
N GLY A 103 17.76 -7.08 0.86
CA GLY A 103 18.96 -7.77 1.31
C GLY A 103 20.14 -6.82 1.49
N GLY A 104 21.22 -7.37 1.99
CA GLY A 104 22.53 -6.71 2.04
C GLY A 104 23.62 -7.72 1.67
N ASP A 105 24.68 -7.27 1.00
CA ASP A 105 25.82 -8.10 0.61
C ASP A 105 25.45 -9.40 -0.13
N GLY A 106 24.42 -9.31 -1.00
CA GLY A 106 23.92 -10.45 -1.77
C GLY A 106 23.21 -11.52 -0.93
N LYS A 107 22.63 -11.16 0.23
CA LYS A 107 21.95 -12.08 1.15
C LYS A 107 20.61 -11.50 1.63
N LEU A 108 19.60 -12.36 1.79
CA LEU A 108 18.30 -12.05 2.38
C LEU A 108 18.18 -12.55 3.84
N LEU A 109 19.03 -13.51 4.25
CA LEU A 109 19.09 -14.11 5.58
C LEU A 109 17.73 -14.70 6.03
N PRO A 110 17.11 -15.64 5.27
CA PRO A 110 15.74 -16.13 5.47
C PRO A 110 15.48 -16.68 6.87
N ASP A 111 16.40 -17.51 7.39
CA ASP A 111 16.25 -18.21 8.67
C ASP A 111 16.72 -17.37 9.88
N ARG A 112 17.24 -16.16 9.63
CA ARG A 112 17.66 -15.27 10.71
C ARG A 112 16.43 -14.68 11.41
N GLU A 113 16.44 -14.68 12.74
CA GLU A 113 15.45 -13.97 13.54
C GLU A 113 15.38 -12.48 13.15
N ILE A 114 14.17 -11.97 12.94
CA ILE A 114 13.98 -10.55 12.65
C ILE A 114 14.04 -9.73 13.93
N THR A 115 14.81 -8.64 13.91
CA THR A 115 14.81 -7.70 15.03
C THR A 115 13.59 -6.79 14.99
N ARG A 116 13.23 -6.18 16.13
CA ARG A 116 12.14 -5.17 16.19
C ARG A 116 12.37 -4.04 15.18
N GLU A 117 13.58 -3.49 15.11
CA GLU A 117 13.93 -2.46 14.14
C GLU A 117 13.68 -2.90 12.70
N GLN A 118 14.08 -4.12 12.34
CA GLN A 118 13.84 -4.66 11.00
C GLN A 118 12.36 -4.89 10.74
N ALA A 119 11.59 -5.38 11.71
CA ALA A 119 10.15 -5.56 11.58
C ALA A 119 9.44 -4.21 11.35
N PHE A 120 9.80 -3.17 12.12
CA PHE A 120 9.28 -1.82 11.91
C PHE A 120 9.68 -1.23 10.56
N THR A 121 10.90 -1.48 10.09
CA THR A 121 11.35 -1.05 8.76
C THR A 121 10.50 -1.70 7.66
N VAL A 122 10.19 -2.99 7.78
CA VAL A 122 9.31 -3.71 6.84
C VAL A 122 7.91 -3.08 6.82
N LEU A 123 7.34 -2.82 8.01
CA LEU A 123 6.03 -2.16 8.13
C LEU A 123 6.05 -0.74 7.56
N ALA A 124 7.08 0.05 7.87
CA ALA A 124 7.23 1.40 7.35
C ALA A 124 7.23 1.41 5.82
N ARG A 125 7.97 0.51 5.20
CA ARG A 125 7.98 0.38 3.73
C ARG A 125 6.63 -0.05 3.16
N ALA A 126 5.93 -0.96 3.83
CA ALA A 126 4.62 -1.43 3.40
C ALA A 126 3.55 -0.32 3.43
N PHE A 127 3.58 0.52 4.46
CA PHE A 127 2.65 1.66 4.64
C PHE A 127 3.22 2.99 4.12
N ALA A 128 4.32 2.98 3.36
CA ALA A 128 4.97 4.18 2.82
C ALA A 128 5.19 5.27 3.90
N LEU A 129 5.81 4.89 5.03
CA LEU A 129 6.08 5.77 6.18
C LEU A 129 7.49 6.37 6.15
N GLU A 130 8.22 6.21 5.06
CA GLU A 130 9.66 6.49 4.97
C GLU A 130 9.99 7.97 5.10
N ASP A 131 9.02 8.85 4.90
CA ASP A 131 9.20 10.32 4.96
C ASP A 131 8.87 10.95 6.33
N GLY A 132 8.54 10.15 7.33
CA GLY A 132 8.23 10.63 8.68
C GLY A 132 6.92 11.41 8.83
N LYS A 133 6.11 11.47 7.79
CA LYS A 133 4.86 12.26 7.78
C LYS A 133 3.63 11.52 8.29
N SER A 134 3.75 10.26 8.67
CA SER A 134 2.59 9.48 9.10
C SER A 134 2.30 9.64 10.57
N ALA A 135 1.05 9.97 10.89
CA ALA A 135 0.50 9.93 12.24
C ALA A 135 0.36 8.50 12.81
N VAL A 136 0.52 7.47 11.97
CA VAL A 136 0.32 6.07 12.35
C VAL A 136 1.30 5.61 13.44
N LEU A 137 2.50 6.19 13.49
CA LEU A 137 3.51 5.86 14.52
C LEU A 137 3.53 6.84 15.70
N ASN A 138 2.78 7.94 15.65
CA ASN A 138 2.79 9.00 16.66
C ASN A 138 1.98 8.66 17.93
N GLY A 139 2.03 7.48 18.44
CA GLY A 139 1.27 7.09 19.64
C GLY A 139 1.83 5.84 20.30
N PHE A 140 2.88 5.28 19.73
CA PHE A 140 3.46 4.04 20.24
C PHE A 140 4.61 4.32 21.22
N THR A 141 4.32 4.24 22.48
CA THR A 141 5.33 4.23 23.56
C THR A 141 5.86 2.84 23.83
N ASP A 142 5.19 1.79 23.29
CA ASP A 142 5.44 0.40 23.61
C ASP A 142 5.17 -0.46 22.36
N GLY A 143 6.18 -1.12 21.85
CA GLY A 143 6.13 -1.82 20.56
C GLY A 143 5.26 -3.07 20.50
N ASP A 144 4.68 -3.51 21.59
CA ASP A 144 3.97 -4.80 21.66
C ASP A 144 2.54 -4.74 21.10
N GLN A 145 1.94 -3.56 21.04
CA GLN A 145 0.58 -3.36 20.50
C GLN A 145 0.51 -2.89 19.05
N VAL A 146 1.63 -2.55 18.44
CA VAL A 146 1.67 -1.92 17.10
C VAL A 146 1.11 -2.82 16.00
N MET A 147 1.44 -4.11 16.02
CA MET A 147 1.04 -5.04 14.98
C MET A 147 -0.47 -5.32 14.94
N CYS A 148 -1.13 -5.25 16.08
CA CYS A 148 -2.54 -5.61 16.21
C CYS A 148 -3.51 -4.51 15.77
N ASN A 149 -3.06 -3.25 15.81
CA ASN A 149 -3.91 -2.09 15.56
C ASN A 149 -3.60 -1.37 14.24
N LEU A 150 -2.60 -1.84 13.47
CA LEU A 150 -2.23 -1.21 12.20
C LEU A 150 -3.33 -1.28 11.16
N VAL A 151 -4.13 -2.35 11.15
CA VAL A 151 -5.22 -2.50 10.19
C VAL A 151 -6.54 -2.71 10.93
N GLY A 152 -7.47 -1.79 10.74
CA GLY A 152 -8.82 -1.86 11.28
C GLY A 152 -9.71 -2.85 10.53
N MET A 153 -9.55 -2.98 9.21
CA MET A 153 -10.38 -3.80 8.34
C MET A 153 -9.61 -4.27 7.12
N TYR A 154 -9.88 -5.50 6.64
CA TYR A 154 -9.45 -6.02 5.34
C TYR A 154 -10.64 -6.20 4.40
N ILE A 155 -10.42 -5.97 3.10
CA ILE A 155 -11.37 -6.29 2.03
C ILE A 155 -10.66 -7.24 1.06
N ASP A 156 -11.16 -8.48 1.01
CA ASP A 156 -10.51 -9.62 0.36
C ASP A 156 -11.23 -10.11 -0.90
N ALA A 157 -12.35 -9.50 -1.24
CA ALA A 157 -13.17 -9.90 -2.37
C ALA A 157 -13.78 -8.70 -3.09
N PRO A 158 -14.16 -8.85 -4.37
CA PRO A 158 -14.96 -7.87 -5.09
C PRO A 158 -16.31 -7.69 -4.39
N GLN A 159 -16.52 -6.54 -3.77
CA GLN A 159 -17.76 -6.24 -3.06
C GLN A 159 -17.94 -4.73 -2.88
N THR A 160 -19.17 -4.32 -2.62
CA THR A 160 -19.48 -2.96 -2.20
C THR A 160 -19.47 -2.88 -0.68
N VAL A 161 -18.69 -1.95 -0.13
CA VAL A 161 -18.56 -1.71 1.31
C VAL A 161 -19.03 -0.30 1.63
N THR A 162 -19.94 -0.19 2.60
CA THR A 162 -20.51 1.08 3.08
C THR A 162 -20.27 1.32 4.56
N GLN A 163 -19.68 0.34 5.25
CA GLN A 163 -19.40 0.40 6.67
C GLN A 163 -18.12 1.21 6.93
N ALA A 164 -18.20 2.23 7.78
CA ALA A 164 -17.04 3.01 8.19
C ALA A 164 -15.95 2.15 8.84
N ALA A 165 -14.69 2.43 8.50
CA ALA A 165 -13.53 1.76 9.07
C ALA A 165 -12.88 2.63 10.15
N GLN A 166 -12.70 2.04 11.33
CA GLN A 166 -11.90 2.64 12.39
C GLN A 166 -10.44 2.20 12.23
N GLY A 167 -9.53 3.19 12.18
CA GLY A 167 -8.12 2.94 11.87
C GLY A 167 -7.87 2.75 10.36
N ASN A 168 -6.84 2.00 10.03
CA ASN A 168 -6.47 1.79 8.63
C ASN A 168 -7.33 0.71 7.97
N LEU A 169 -7.62 0.90 6.69
CA LEU A 169 -8.32 -0.06 5.83
C LEU A 169 -7.38 -0.57 4.74
N VAL A 170 -7.31 -1.89 4.56
CA VAL A 170 -6.53 -2.51 3.49
C VAL A 170 -7.45 -3.24 2.52
N VAL A 171 -7.45 -2.84 1.26
CA VAL A 171 -8.12 -3.52 0.14
C VAL A 171 -7.07 -4.35 -0.58
N ARG A 172 -7.19 -5.66 -0.55
CA ARG A 172 -6.24 -6.60 -1.17
C ARG A 172 -6.85 -7.47 -2.27
N ALA A 173 -8.02 -7.09 -2.76
CA ALA A 173 -8.66 -7.72 -3.92
C ALA A 173 -9.14 -6.66 -4.90
N SER A 174 -9.04 -6.98 -6.20
CA SER A 174 -9.59 -6.16 -7.28
C SER A 174 -11.12 -6.16 -7.28
N GLY A 175 -11.75 -5.12 -7.85
CA GLY A 175 -13.21 -4.99 -8.01
C GLY A 175 -13.95 -4.56 -6.75
N ALA A 176 -13.24 -4.09 -5.73
CA ALA A 176 -13.88 -3.54 -4.54
C ALA A 176 -14.43 -2.13 -4.79
N THR A 177 -15.63 -1.86 -4.30
CA THR A 177 -16.26 -0.53 -4.28
C THR A 177 -16.46 -0.08 -2.85
N LEU A 178 -15.84 1.02 -2.47
CA LEU A 178 -16.03 1.70 -1.18
C LEU A 178 -16.96 2.89 -1.39
N GLN A 179 -18.11 2.92 -0.71
CA GLN A 179 -19.13 3.91 -1.01
C GLN A 179 -19.69 4.59 0.24
N GLY A 180 -19.69 5.92 0.25
CA GLY A 180 -20.38 6.74 1.26
C GLY A 180 -19.86 6.55 2.69
N MET A 181 -18.61 6.11 2.87
CA MET A 181 -18.05 5.78 4.18
C MET A 181 -16.84 6.65 4.55
N THR A 182 -16.47 6.60 5.81
CA THR A 182 -15.26 7.25 6.33
C THR A 182 -14.26 6.22 6.80
N VAL A 183 -12.99 6.41 6.42
CA VAL A 183 -11.82 5.70 6.95
C VAL A 183 -11.08 6.68 7.86
N SER A 184 -10.99 6.38 9.16
CA SER A 184 -10.37 7.30 10.14
C SER A 184 -8.83 7.27 10.13
N GLY A 185 -8.23 6.29 9.46
CA GLY A 185 -6.79 6.16 9.24
C GLY A 185 -6.42 6.22 7.77
N ASP A 186 -5.34 5.53 7.40
CA ASP A 186 -4.91 5.38 6.02
C ASP A 186 -5.78 4.32 5.29
N LEU A 187 -6.04 4.56 4.00
CA LEU A 187 -6.61 3.57 3.09
C LEU A 187 -5.51 3.02 2.19
N VAL A 188 -5.29 1.72 2.22
CA VAL A 188 -4.30 1.04 1.39
C VAL A 188 -4.99 0.23 0.30
N LEU A 189 -4.77 0.60 -0.95
CA LEU A 189 -5.08 -0.22 -2.12
C LEU A 189 -3.85 -1.10 -2.39
N ALA A 190 -3.89 -2.32 -1.86
CA ALA A 190 -2.72 -3.18 -1.70
C ALA A 190 -2.31 -3.90 -2.99
N ASP A 191 -1.16 -4.56 -2.94
CA ASP A 191 -0.56 -5.30 -4.06
C ASP A 191 -1.47 -6.40 -4.62
N GLY A 192 -2.37 -6.96 -3.82
CA GLY A 192 -3.35 -7.96 -4.24
C GLY A 192 -4.40 -7.47 -5.25
N ILE A 193 -4.55 -6.17 -5.44
CA ILE A 193 -5.36 -5.62 -6.53
C ILE A 193 -4.70 -5.93 -7.90
N GLY A 194 -3.38 -6.15 -7.92
CA GLY A 194 -2.63 -6.43 -9.14
C GLY A 194 -2.78 -5.31 -10.17
N THR A 195 -3.16 -5.64 -11.41
CA THR A 195 -3.50 -4.69 -12.47
C THR A 195 -5.00 -4.37 -12.55
N GLY A 196 -5.78 -4.84 -11.59
CA GLY A 196 -7.23 -4.64 -11.53
C GLY A 196 -7.61 -3.24 -11.03
N ASP A 197 -8.84 -3.09 -10.58
CA ASP A 197 -9.45 -1.80 -10.23
C ASP A 197 -9.97 -1.75 -8.79
N ALA A 198 -10.23 -0.55 -8.31
CA ALA A 198 -10.98 -0.24 -7.11
C ALA A 198 -11.72 1.09 -7.30
N THR A 199 -12.94 1.19 -6.75
CA THR A 199 -13.76 2.38 -6.82
C THR A 199 -13.97 2.96 -5.42
N LEU A 200 -13.68 4.25 -5.27
CA LEU A 200 -13.93 5.05 -4.08
C LEU A 200 -14.96 6.12 -4.44
N GLU A 201 -16.19 5.96 -3.96
CA GLU A 201 -17.30 6.86 -4.27
C GLU A 201 -17.82 7.55 -3.01
N LYS A 202 -17.85 8.89 -3.03
CA LYS A 202 -18.34 9.73 -1.90
C LYS A 202 -17.69 9.37 -0.56
N MET A 203 -16.39 9.12 -0.61
CA MET A 203 -15.59 8.71 0.52
C MET A 203 -14.96 9.90 1.26
N THR A 204 -14.68 9.69 2.53
CA THR A 204 -13.73 10.52 3.29
C THR A 204 -12.63 9.62 3.85
N VAL A 205 -11.38 9.92 3.51
CA VAL A 205 -10.20 9.30 4.10
C VAL A 205 -9.51 10.37 4.95
N ASP A 206 -9.49 10.17 6.27
CA ASP A 206 -8.88 11.13 7.20
C ASP A 206 -7.35 11.08 7.15
N GLY A 207 -6.78 9.90 6.88
CA GLY A 207 -5.37 9.70 6.59
C GLY A 207 -5.04 9.83 5.10
N ARG A 208 -4.06 9.04 4.65
CA ARG A 208 -3.58 8.99 3.26
C ARG A 208 -4.29 7.90 2.46
N LEU A 209 -4.33 8.06 1.14
CA LEU A 209 -4.58 6.98 0.21
C LEU A 209 -3.24 6.44 -0.29
N ILE A 210 -2.91 5.20 0.06
CA ILE A 210 -1.69 4.52 -0.35
C ILE A 210 -2.04 3.54 -1.46
N VAL A 211 -1.54 3.77 -2.68
CA VAL A 211 -1.84 2.97 -3.86
C VAL A 211 -0.62 2.14 -4.21
N ARG A 212 -0.74 0.82 -4.01
CA ARG A 212 0.28 -0.18 -4.28
C ARG A 212 -0.11 -1.17 -5.38
N GLY A 213 -1.40 -1.24 -5.70
CA GLY A 213 -1.98 -2.01 -6.80
C GLY A 213 -2.82 -1.13 -7.70
N GLY A 214 -3.24 -1.68 -8.83
CA GLY A 214 -4.01 -1.00 -9.85
C GLY A 214 -3.31 -1.02 -11.21
N GLY A 215 -4.08 -0.87 -12.29
CA GLY A 215 -3.60 -0.90 -13.67
C GLY A 215 -3.92 0.37 -14.46
N ALA A 216 -3.83 0.28 -15.79
CA ALA A 216 -4.06 1.41 -16.69
C ALA A 216 -5.51 1.89 -16.77
N ASP A 217 -6.46 1.12 -16.26
CA ASP A 217 -7.89 1.47 -16.22
C ASP A 217 -8.43 1.58 -14.80
N SER A 218 -7.55 1.67 -13.81
CA SER A 218 -7.87 1.53 -12.39
C SER A 218 -7.89 2.81 -11.60
N ILE A 219 -8.35 2.68 -10.38
CA ILE A 219 -8.52 3.61 -9.27
C ILE A 219 -9.44 4.78 -9.66
N HIS A 220 -10.72 4.51 -9.44
CA HIS A 220 -11.79 5.48 -9.67
C HIS A 220 -12.08 6.24 -8.38
N LEU A 221 -11.83 7.54 -8.38
CA LEU A 221 -12.07 8.46 -7.27
C LEU A 221 -13.22 9.39 -7.65
N ILE A 222 -14.42 9.11 -7.11
CA ILE A 222 -15.65 9.83 -7.44
C ILE A 222 -16.13 10.58 -6.20
N ASP A 223 -16.16 11.91 -6.24
CA ASP A 223 -16.57 12.77 -5.12
C ASP A 223 -15.89 12.39 -3.79
N THR A 224 -14.64 11.92 -3.86
CA THR A 224 -13.88 11.40 -2.72
C THR A 224 -12.92 12.46 -2.18
N LYS A 225 -12.88 12.59 -0.85
CA LYS A 225 -11.98 13.50 -0.14
C LYS A 225 -10.91 12.71 0.59
N ILE A 226 -9.63 13.05 0.33
CA ILE A 226 -8.46 12.44 0.97
C ILE A 226 -7.67 13.54 1.65
N LYS A 227 -7.66 13.55 3.01
CA LYS A 227 -7.05 14.64 3.76
C LYS A 227 -5.52 14.56 3.83
N GLY A 228 -4.98 13.34 3.86
CA GLY A 228 -3.54 13.10 3.98
C GLY A 228 -2.79 13.01 2.64
N GLY A 229 -3.50 13.25 1.51
CA GLY A 229 -2.93 13.11 0.17
C GLY A 229 -2.84 11.67 -0.31
N VAL A 230 -2.34 11.51 -1.53
CA VAL A 230 -2.18 10.20 -2.19
C VAL A 230 -0.71 9.85 -2.29
N VAL A 231 -0.34 8.62 -1.93
CA VAL A 231 1.00 8.05 -2.13
C VAL A 231 0.89 6.89 -3.12
N LEU A 232 1.47 7.06 -4.31
CA LEU A 232 1.51 6.02 -5.34
C LEU A 232 2.87 5.31 -5.33
N LYS A 233 2.85 4.03 -4.99
CA LYS A 233 4.03 3.16 -4.95
C LYS A 233 3.69 1.78 -5.50
N ASN A 234 3.41 1.71 -6.81
CA ASN A 234 3.10 0.47 -7.51
C ASN A 234 4.27 0.06 -8.42
N PRO A 235 5.16 -0.85 -7.98
CA PRO A 235 6.31 -1.25 -8.78
C PRO A 235 5.94 -2.21 -9.93
N ASN A 236 4.70 -2.69 -9.99
CA ASN A 236 4.31 -3.80 -10.85
C ASN A 236 3.65 -3.33 -12.15
N ALA A 237 3.01 -2.16 -12.13
CA ALA A 237 2.26 -1.65 -13.28
C ALA A 237 2.13 -0.13 -13.25
N VAL A 238 1.83 0.47 -14.41
CA VAL A 238 1.34 1.84 -14.46
C VAL A 238 -0.04 1.90 -13.82
N THR A 239 -0.26 2.89 -12.96
CA THR A 239 -1.54 3.08 -12.31
C THR A 239 -2.23 4.33 -12.86
N ARG A 240 -3.52 4.20 -13.18
CA ARG A 240 -4.36 5.34 -13.55
C ARG A 240 -5.15 5.81 -12.34
N LEU A 241 -5.15 7.11 -12.10
CA LEU A 241 -6.05 7.80 -11.19
C LEU A 241 -7.12 8.51 -12.03
N GLU A 242 -8.35 8.00 -12.00
CA GLU A 242 -9.51 8.67 -12.60
C GLU A 242 -10.24 9.45 -11.51
N ILE A 243 -10.21 10.78 -11.61
CA ILE A 243 -10.70 11.71 -10.59
C ILE A 243 -11.93 12.43 -11.14
N LYS A 244 -13.08 12.22 -10.52
CA LYS A 244 -14.35 12.87 -10.86
C LYS A 244 -14.91 13.60 -9.64
N GLY A 245 -15.28 14.85 -9.81
CA GLY A 245 -15.81 15.71 -8.76
C GLY A 245 -14.68 16.46 -8.02
N ASN A 246 -14.31 16.01 -6.84
CA ASN A 246 -13.28 16.71 -6.04
C ASN A 246 -11.88 16.53 -6.63
N ALA A 247 -11.14 17.61 -6.80
CA ALA A 247 -9.71 17.57 -7.12
C ALA A 247 -8.91 16.94 -5.95
N LEU A 248 -7.77 16.33 -6.28
CA LEU A 248 -6.81 15.89 -5.26
C LEU A 248 -5.86 17.05 -4.90
N ASP A 249 -5.60 17.20 -3.61
CA ASP A 249 -4.66 18.22 -3.13
C ASP A 249 -3.21 17.85 -3.47
N GLN A 250 -2.80 16.61 -3.17
CA GLN A 250 -1.42 16.16 -3.36
C GLN A 250 -1.35 14.69 -3.76
N VAL A 251 -0.48 14.41 -4.74
CA VAL A 251 -0.08 13.05 -5.15
C VAL A 251 1.44 12.96 -5.09
N GLU A 252 1.98 12.10 -4.23
CA GLU A 252 3.37 11.70 -4.23
C GLU A 252 3.51 10.40 -5.00
N ALA A 253 4.32 10.38 -6.07
CA ALA A 253 4.46 9.21 -6.93
C ALA A 253 5.92 8.76 -7.03
N SER A 254 6.15 7.46 -6.82
CA SER A 254 7.41 6.78 -7.02
C SER A 254 7.35 5.70 -8.11
N SER A 255 6.27 5.69 -8.89
CA SER A 255 6.02 4.74 -9.98
C SER A 255 5.21 5.40 -11.10
N ASP A 256 5.07 4.72 -12.23
CA ASP A 256 4.39 5.22 -13.42
C ASP A 256 2.91 5.56 -13.13
N LEU A 257 2.47 6.73 -13.62
CA LEU A 257 1.17 7.31 -13.32
C LEU A 257 0.46 7.83 -14.57
N ILE A 258 -0.83 7.53 -14.67
CA ILE A 258 -1.75 8.16 -15.61
C ILE A 258 -2.78 8.95 -14.80
N VAL A 259 -3.04 10.19 -15.22
CA VAL A 259 -3.97 11.11 -14.55
C VAL A 259 -5.12 11.46 -15.49
N ASP A 260 -6.33 11.23 -15.02
CA ASP A 260 -7.57 11.73 -15.61
C ASP A 260 -8.33 12.53 -14.55
N GLY A 261 -8.17 13.86 -14.55
CA GLY A 261 -8.82 14.77 -13.62
C GLY A 261 -7.87 15.80 -13.00
N ASP A 262 -8.33 16.48 -11.98
CA ASP A 262 -7.65 17.65 -11.42
C ASP A 262 -6.82 17.27 -10.18
N ILE A 263 -5.55 17.73 -10.14
CA ILE A 263 -4.63 17.56 -9.01
C ILE A 263 -3.90 18.88 -8.77
N ALA A 264 -3.90 19.37 -7.52
CA ALA A 264 -3.21 20.60 -7.21
C ALA A 264 -1.68 20.44 -7.27
N GLU A 265 -1.14 19.35 -6.71
CA GLU A 265 0.30 19.08 -6.72
C GLU A 265 0.61 17.60 -6.99
N ILE A 266 1.57 17.35 -7.91
CA ILE A 266 2.21 16.04 -8.09
C ILE A 266 3.69 16.19 -7.75
N ARG A 267 4.20 15.32 -6.84
CA ARG A 267 5.62 15.21 -6.52
C ARG A 267 6.15 13.85 -6.95
N LEU A 268 7.19 13.84 -7.77
CA LEU A 268 7.89 12.61 -8.17
C LEU A 268 9.10 12.40 -7.27
N THR A 269 9.14 11.25 -6.60
CA THR A 269 10.20 10.87 -5.65
C THR A 269 11.15 9.80 -6.21
N SER A 270 10.78 9.18 -7.33
CA SER A 270 11.61 8.22 -8.08
C SER A 270 11.38 8.39 -9.58
N PRO A 271 12.30 7.93 -10.45
CA PRO A 271 12.11 7.99 -11.90
C PRO A 271 10.82 7.31 -12.33
N ALA A 272 9.94 8.07 -12.97
CA ALA A 272 8.62 7.60 -13.37
C ALA A 272 8.18 8.22 -14.71
N LYS A 273 7.29 7.51 -15.40
CA LYS A 273 6.60 8.02 -16.58
C LYS A 273 5.20 8.50 -16.15
N VAL A 274 4.95 9.80 -16.34
CA VAL A 274 3.67 10.43 -15.99
C VAL A 274 2.97 10.85 -17.27
N THR A 275 1.70 10.46 -17.40
CA THR A 275 0.82 10.87 -18.51
C THR A 275 -0.38 11.59 -17.94
N ILE A 276 -0.57 12.87 -18.29
CA ILE A 276 -1.77 13.63 -17.97
C ILE A 276 -2.70 13.54 -19.19
N ARG A 277 -3.76 12.74 -19.08
CA ARG A 277 -4.74 12.53 -20.17
C ARG A 277 -5.80 13.62 -20.21
N SER A 278 -6.28 14.02 -19.03
CA SER A 278 -7.30 15.05 -18.92
C SER A 278 -7.16 15.81 -17.60
N GLY A 279 -7.81 16.97 -17.50
CA GLY A 279 -7.80 17.80 -16.32
C GLY A 279 -6.57 18.70 -16.19
N LYS A 280 -6.40 19.23 -15.00
CA LYS A 280 -5.41 20.26 -14.69
C LYS A 280 -4.53 19.82 -13.52
N VAL A 281 -3.23 19.89 -13.71
CA VAL A 281 -2.23 19.77 -12.65
C VAL A 281 -1.65 21.14 -12.35
N GLY A 282 -1.83 21.64 -11.12
CA GLY A 282 -1.36 22.97 -10.74
C GLY A 282 0.17 23.01 -10.71
N MET A 283 0.79 22.12 -9.95
CA MET A 283 2.24 22.04 -9.85
C MET A 283 2.74 20.59 -9.97
N MET A 284 3.82 20.41 -10.71
CA MET A 284 4.59 19.17 -10.70
C MET A 284 6.00 19.44 -10.21
N THR A 285 6.41 18.72 -9.17
CA THR A 285 7.75 18.78 -8.60
C THR A 285 8.48 17.46 -8.86
N VAL A 286 9.71 17.53 -9.34
CA VAL A 286 10.58 16.38 -9.59
C VAL A 286 11.76 16.46 -8.65
N ASP A 287 11.84 15.51 -7.70
CA ASP A 287 12.95 15.41 -6.75
C ASP A 287 14.24 15.02 -7.47
N GLU A 288 15.38 15.23 -6.84
CA GLU A 288 16.69 14.86 -7.39
C GLU A 288 16.79 13.37 -7.72
N GLN A 289 16.22 12.52 -6.86
CA GLN A 289 16.17 11.06 -7.03
C GLN A 289 15.25 10.64 -8.18
N ALA A 290 14.32 11.49 -8.59
CA ALA A 290 13.39 11.25 -9.69
C ALA A 290 13.93 11.74 -11.06
N LYS A 291 15.22 12.09 -11.14
CA LYS A 291 15.87 12.49 -12.38
C LYS A 291 15.69 11.42 -13.46
N GLY A 292 15.36 11.85 -14.68
CA GLY A 292 15.09 10.95 -15.81
C GLY A 292 13.61 10.60 -15.99
N SER A 293 12.72 11.12 -15.14
CA SER A 293 11.28 11.00 -15.33
C SER A 293 10.82 11.56 -16.67
N GLN A 294 9.72 11.04 -17.18
CA GLN A 294 9.11 11.47 -18.43
C GLN A 294 7.72 12.02 -18.18
N LEU A 295 7.42 13.18 -18.77
CA LEU A 295 6.08 13.78 -18.72
C LEU A 295 5.48 13.82 -20.13
N MET A 296 4.25 13.31 -20.25
CA MET A 296 3.40 13.43 -21.42
C MET A 296 2.11 14.14 -21.03
N VAL A 297 1.73 15.17 -21.78
CA VAL A 297 0.48 15.91 -21.57
C VAL A 297 -0.33 15.79 -22.85
N GLU A 298 -1.51 15.17 -22.77
CA GLU A 298 -2.40 14.97 -23.91
C GLU A 298 -3.22 16.22 -24.22
N ASN A 299 -3.85 16.22 -25.41
CA ASN A 299 -4.64 17.38 -25.84
C ASN A 299 -5.80 17.66 -24.88
N GLY A 300 -5.90 18.91 -24.39
CA GLY A 300 -6.91 19.35 -23.44
C GLY A 300 -6.51 19.24 -21.98
N ALA A 301 -5.43 18.50 -21.66
CA ALA A 301 -4.85 18.47 -20.33
C ALA A 301 -3.86 19.64 -20.13
N GLN A 302 -3.64 20.01 -18.88
CA GLN A 302 -2.77 21.14 -18.54
C GLN A 302 -1.87 20.83 -17.34
N VAL A 303 -0.61 21.30 -17.39
CA VAL A 303 0.29 21.41 -16.24
C VAL A 303 0.72 22.86 -16.14
N GLU A 304 0.35 23.55 -15.05
CA GLU A 304 0.60 24.98 -14.92
C GLU A 304 2.04 25.31 -14.58
N SER A 305 2.66 24.50 -13.72
CA SER A 305 4.03 24.70 -13.25
C SER A 305 4.78 23.37 -13.16
N LEU A 306 6.02 23.35 -13.64
CA LEU A 306 6.95 22.24 -13.49
C LEU A 306 8.22 22.74 -12.78
N GLN A 307 8.59 22.10 -11.68
CA GLN A 307 9.80 22.41 -10.92
C GLN A 307 10.69 21.17 -10.83
N SER A 308 12.01 21.36 -11.00
CA SER A 308 13.00 20.31 -10.77
C SER A 308 13.91 20.73 -9.61
N MET A 309 14.05 19.85 -8.62
CA MET A 309 14.95 20.06 -7.48
C MET A 309 16.43 19.86 -7.85
N ALA A 310 16.72 19.14 -8.95
CA ALA A 310 18.08 18.85 -9.41
C ALA A 310 18.86 20.08 -9.93
N HIS A 311 18.15 21.12 -10.37
CA HIS A 311 18.73 22.42 -10.70
C HIS A 311 17.72 23.50 -10.33
N ARG A 312 18.20 24.56 -9.64
CA ARG A 312 17.42 25.79 -9.35
C ARG A 312 17.01 26.57 -10.62
N LEU A 313 16.59 25.90 -11.66
CA LEU A 313 16.09 26.50 -12.89
C LEU A 313 14.55 26.50 -12.83
N ARG A 314 14.02 27.64 -12.47
CA ARG A 314 12.60 27.95 -12.71
C ARG A 314 12.39 28.04 -14.22
N SER A 315 12.02 26.96 -14.87
CA SER A 315 11.50 27.00 -16.22
C SER A 315 9.97 26.99 -16.16
N LEU A 316 9.36 28.12 -16.47
CA LEU A 316 7.95 28.19 -16.84
C LEU A 316 7.80 27.51 -18.20
N VAL A 317 7.41 26.25 -18.21
CA VAL A 317 7.12 25.55 -19.45
C VAL A 317 5.66 25.80 -19.79
N ARG A 318 5.42 26.75 -20.72
CA ARG A 318 4.14 26.80 -21.46
C ARG A 318 4.13 25.60 -22.42
N VAL A 319 3.38 24.56 -22.07
CA VAL A 319 3.14 23.45 -23.00
C VAL A 319 2.14 23.92 -24.04
N SER A 320 2.63 24.23 -25.25
CA SER A 320 1.76 24.48 -26.42
C SER A 320 1.32 23.14 -27.00
N SER A 321 0.04 23.03 -27.29
CA SER A 321 -0.61 21.92 -27.99
C SER A 321 0.03 21.68 -29.37
N ARG A 322 0.99 20.75 -29.44
CA ARG A 322 1.41 20.11 -30.70
C ARG A 322 1.51 18.61 -30.47
N PRO A 323 1.09 17.78 -31.44
CA PRO A 323 1.08 16.35 -31.25
C PRO A 323 2.50 15.78 -31.15
N TYR A 324 2.69 14.96 -30.12
CA TYR A 324 3.71 13.92 -29.99
C TYR A 324 5.20 14.33 -29.89
N ARG A 325 5.66 14.68 -28.70
CA ARG A 325 7.05 14.39 -28.26
C ARG A 325 7.09 14.20 -26.74
N PRO A 326 7.58 13.06 -26.22
CA PRO A 326 7.83 12.91 -24.79
C PRO A 326 8.96 13.86 -24.37
N MET A 327 8.75 14.61 -23.29
CA MET A 327 9.76 15.47 -22.70
C MET A 327 10.54 14.66 -21.65
N ARG A 328 11.87 14.60 -21.79
CA ARG A 328 12.73 14.09 -20.71
C ARG A 328 13.04 15.21 -19.76
N ILE A 329 12.84 14.96 -18.47
CA ILE A 329 13.22 15.88 -17.40
C ILE A 329 14.66 15.50 -17.01
N THR A 330 15.60 16.38 -17.37
CA THR A 330 17.04 16.21 -17.10
C THR A 330 17.44 16.85 -15.79
#